data_0818fc3c21c005fe32d7fd6925222876
#
_entry.id   0818fc3c21c005fe32d7fd6925222876
#
_cell.length_a   1.000
_cell.length_b   1.000
_cell.length_c   1.000
_cell.angle_alpha   90.00
_cell.angle_beta   90.00
_cell.angle_gamma   90.00
#
_symmetry.space_group_name_H-M   'P 1'
#
loop_
_entity.id
_entity.type
_entity.pdbx_description
1 polymer ?
#
loop_
_entity_poly.entity_id
_entity_poly.type
_entity_poly.pdbx_seq_one_letter_code
_entity_poly.pdbx_strand_id
1 'polypeptide(L)'
;MRNIAPVIIAVVISLLSFWIPNDAVAGGAEQQICDVSADYSLGTEDYSETIRRHVDVVRKHPDNALAHYHLGFALGMADDRTSELREYQQAEVLGLRSWDLFLNLGLAQLENGDLDAATDSLRHAVLLGEDHSESHFNLALVYQRRGMLADAQREILASLLLNPGQPDARNLLGVIYAEEGESDRASQTWRELVREVPEYEPARANLAILGNQSAVANGETAAVALPPTAVVKAIGDEQELRLRSRLVQMNPSSVQFNGR
;
A
#
# COMPACT_ATOMS: atom_id res chain seq x y z
N MET A 1 -58.50 -40.51 22.99
CA MET A 1 -57.72 -41.75 22.88
C MET A 1 -57.22 -41.90 21.47
N ARG A 2 -55.95 -41.61 21.25
CA ARG A 2 -55.08 -42.23 20.23
C ARG A 2 -53.73 -41.56 20.35
N ASN A 3 -52.78 -42.31 20.90
CA ASN A 3 -51.38 -42.01 20.96
C ASN A 3 -50.80 -41.87 19.54
N ILE A 4 -50.04 -40.78 19.29
CA ILE A 4 -49.12 -40.70 18.16
C ILE A 4 -47.72 -40.50 18.75
N ALA A 5 -46.93 -41.55 18.65
CA ALA A 5 -45.52 -41.55 19.02
C ALA A 5 -44.70 -40.65 18.07
N PRO A 6 -43.67 -39.92 18.55
CA PRO A 6 -42.76 -39.21 17.68
C PRO A 6 -41.76 -40.17 17.02
N VAL A 7 -41.71 -40.13 15.71
CA VAL A 7 -40.68 -40.81 14.90
C VAL A 7 -39.37 -40.10 15.10
N ILE A 8 -38.42 -40.75 15.77
CA ILE A 8 -37.04 -40.32 15.87
C ILE A 8 -36.37 -40.64 14.54
N ILE A 9 -36.11 -39.61 13.73
CA ILE A 9 -35.25 -39.73 12.56
C ILE A 9 -33.80 -39.66 13.07
N ALA A 10 -33.17 -40.82 13.18
CA ALA A 10 -31.74 -40.92 13.39
C ALA A 10 -31.01 -40.50 12.09
N VAL A 11 -30.50 -39.31 12.02
CA VAL A 11 -29.57 -38.90 10.99
C VAL A 11 -28.23 -39.55 11.31
N VAL A 12 -27.91 -40.59 10.59
CA VAL A 12 -26.55 -41.18 10.56
C VAL A 12 -25.65 -40.19 9.85
N ILE A 13 -24.95 -39.36 10.62
CA ILE A 13 -23.82 -38.60 10.10
C ILE A 13 -22.69 -39.59 9.89
N SER A 14 -22.54 -40.04 8.63
CA SER A 14 -21.32 -40.70 8.18
C SER A 14 -20.15 -39.75 8.38
N LEU A 15 -19.33 -40.02 9.37
CA LEU A 15 -18.01 -39.46 9.52
C LEU A 15 -17.15 -39.96 8.33
N LEU A 16 -17.27 -39.29 7.21
CA LEU A 16 -16.20 -39.27 6.21
C LEU A 16 -15.05 -38.52 6.88
N SER A 17 -14.18 -39.28 7.50
CA SER A 17 -12.82 -38.83 7.84
C SER A 17 -12.18 -38.39 6.55
N PHE A 18 -12.32 -37.11 6.22
CA PHE A 18 -11.43 -36.47 5.27
C PHE A 18 -10.04 -36.59 5.87
N TRP A 19 -9.31 -37.53 5.37
CA TRP A 19 -7.89 -37.62 5.56
C TRP A 19 -7.29 -36.37 4.91
N ILE A 20 -7.10 -35.30 5.70
CA ILE A 20 -6.30 -34.15 5.31
C ILE A 20 -4.88 -34.69 5.29
N PRO A 21 -4.22 -34.70 4.11
CA PRO A 21 -2.82 -35.10 4.08
C PRO A 21 -2.04 -34.17 5.02
N ASN A 22 -1.15 -34.75 5.77
CA ASN A 22 -0.35 -34.11 6.80
C ASN A 22 0.66 -33.09 6.22
N ASP A 23 0.51 -32.75 4.94
CA ASP A 23 1.37 -31.77 4.24
C ASP A 23 1.02 -30.32 4.61
N ALA A 24 -0.14 -30.08 5.29
CA ALA A 24 -0.47 -28.76 5.82
C ALA A 24 0.37 -28.33 7.04
N VAL A 25 1.16 -29.24 7.61
CA VAL A 25 2.05 -28.94 8.75
C VAL A 25 3.45 -28.55 8.29
N ALA A 26 3.82 -28.82 7.04
CA ALA A 26 5.13 -28.43 6.48
C ALA A 26 5.24 -26.90 6.30
N GLY A 27 4.15 -26.21 5.99
CA GLY A 27 4.16 -24.75 5.82
C GLY A 27 4.54 -23.94 7.07
N GLY A 28 4.32 -24.50 8.26
CA GLY A 28 4.69 -23.83 9.52
C GLY A 28 6.18 -23.86 9.84
N ALA A 29 6.90 -24.89 9.35
CA ALA A 29 8.34 -25.00 9.57
C ALA A 29 9.14 -24.20 8.53
N GLU A 30 8.64 -24.08 7.31
CA GLU A 30 9.24 -23.25 6.26
C GLU A 30 9.05 -21.76 6.51
N GLN A 31 7.93 -21.33 7.12
CA GLN A 31 7.73 -19.95 7.56
C GLN A 31 8.73 -19.52 8.64
N GLN A 32 9.24 -20.45 9.45
CA GLN A 32 10.27 -20.14 10.46
C GLN A 32 11.68 -19.95 9.86
N ILE A 33 11.91 -20.37 8.62
CA ILE A 33 13.22 -20.21 7.96
C ILE A 33 13.43 -18.73 7.54
N CYS A 34 12.37 -17.98 7.34
CA CYS A 34 12.40 -16.55 7.10
C CYS A 34 12.04 -15.79 8.37
N ASP A 35 12.93 -15.78 9.36
CA ASP A 35 12.79 -14.92 10.52
C ASP A 35 13.13 -13.47 10.12
N VAL A 36 12.09 -12.72 9.80
CA VAL A 36 12.18 -11.29 9.43
C VAL A 36 12.28 -10.38 10.63
N SER A 37 12.05 -10.88 11.85
CA SER A 37 12.10 -10.04 13.05
C SER A 37 13.46 -9.37 13.24
N ALA A 38 14.53 -10.05 12.81
CA ALA A 38 15.88 -9.51 12.80
C ALA A 38 16.11 -8.47 11.69
N ASP A 39 15.38 -8.52 10.58
CA ASP A 39 15.53 -7.63 9.44
C ASP A 39 14.95 -6.24 9.73
N TYR A 40 13.83 -6.19 10.44
CA TYR A 40 13.17 -4.95 10.83
C TYR A 40 13.82 -4.23 12.02
N SER A 41 14.62 -4.95 12.82
CA SER A 41 15.29 -4.36 13.99
C SER A 41 16.58 -3.63 13.65
N LEU A 42 17.09 -3.75 12.41
CA LEU A 42 18.45 -3.36 12.11
C LEU A 42 18.65 -1.86 11.93
N GLY A 43 17.65 -1.02 11.77
CA GLY A 43 17.82 0.46 11.77
C GLY A 43 19.10 0.96 11.08
N THR A 44 19.77 0.11 10.31
CA THR A 44 21.03 0.33 9.64
C THR A 44 20.77 0.66 8.18
N GLU A 45 21.49 1.64 7.66
CA GLU A 45 21.47 1.99 6.22
C GLU A 45 22.08 0.89 5.33
N ASP A 46 22.66 -0.15 5.92
CA ASP A 46 23.32 -1.25 5.18
C ASP A 46 22.47 -2.54 5.23
N TYR A 47 21.76 -2.79 4.15
CA TYR A 47 20.95 -4.00 3.95
C TYR A 47 21.75 -5.19 3.36
N SER A 48 23.05 -5.06 3.15
CA SER A 48 23.86 -6.08 2.47
C SER A 48 23.82 -7.42 3.16
N GLU A 49 23.85 -7.44 4.49
CA GLU A 49 23.79 -8.70 5.27
C GLU A 49 22.41 -9.36 5.17
N THR A 50 21.36 -8.55 5.27
CA THR A 50 19.97 -9.00 5.11
C THR A 50 19.74 -9.61 3.74
N ILE A 51 20.18 -8.92 2.68
CA ILE A 51 20.11 -9.40 1.30
C ILE A 51 20.87 -10.72 1.16
N ARG A 52 22.11 -10.79 1.64
CA ARG A 52 22.94 -12.02 1.56
C ARG A 52 22.23 -13.20 2.23
N ARG A 53 21.64 -13.01 3.40
CA ARG A 53 20.89 -14.03 4.12
C ARG A 53 19.68 -14.52 3.33
N HIS A 54 18.86 -13.60 2.79
CA HIS A 54 17.70 -13.99 2.00
C HIS A 54 18.06 -14.62 0.66
N VAL A 55 19.13 -14.19 0.00
CA VAL A 55 19.69 -14.87 -1.18
C VAL A 55 20.09 -16.31 -0.86
N ASP A 56 20.69 -16.56 0.29
CA ASP A 56 21.03 -17.91 0.71
C ASP A 56 19.79 -18.78 0.98
N VAL A 57 18.72 -18.20 1.53
CA VAL A 57 17.45 -18.90 1.73
C VAL A 57 16.81 -19.23 0.39
N VAL A 58 16.66 -18.26 -0.52
CA VAL A 58 16.10 -18.46 -1.86
C VAL A 58 16.90 -19.49 -2.66
N ARG A 59 18.23 -19.48 -2.56
CA ARG A 59 19.08 -20.49 -3.22
C ARG A 59 18.81 -21.92 -2.72
N LYS A 60 18.54 -22.09 -1.42
CA LYS A 60 18.24 -23.41 -0.80
C LYS A 60 16.78 -23.83 -1.02
N HIS A 61 15.88 -22.87 -1.08
CA HIS A 61 14.43 -23.05 -1.16
C HIS A 61 13.85 -22.13 -2.27
N PRO A 62 14.13 -22.45 -3.55
CA PRO A 62 13.74 -21.56 -4.67
C PRO A 62 12.22 -21.52 -4.94
N ASP A 63 11.47 -22.37 -4.29
CA ASP A 63 9.99 -22.45 -4.31
C ASP A 63 9.33 -21.78 -3.09
N ASN A 64 10.12 -21.22 -2.17
CA ASN A 64 9.61 -20.51 -1.00
C ASN A 64 9.18 -19.08 -1.38
N ALA A 65 7.88 -18.88 -1.61
CA ALA A 65 7.32 -17.60 -1.98
C ALA A 65 7.59 -16.48 -0.97
N LEU A 66 7.58 -16.81 0.33
CA LEU A 66 7.83 -15.84 1.38
C LEU A 66 9.30 -15.40 1.40
N ALA A 67 10.25 -16.31 1.09
CA ALA A 67 11.66 -15.96 0.97
C ALA A 67 11.91 -14.97 -0.17
N HIS A 68 11.25 -15.15 -1.32
CA HIS A 68 11.30 -14.20 -2.43
C HIS A 68 10.70 -12.85 -2.04
N TYR A 69 9.56 -12.82 -1.34
CA TYR A 69 8.96 -11.58 -0.85
C TYR A 69 9.92 -10.80 0.06
N HIS A 70 10.55 -11.46 1.03
CA HIS A 70 11.48 -10.80 1.94
C HIS A 70 12.77 -10.35 1.24
N LEU A 71 13.27 -11.13 0.27
CA LEU A 71 14.40 -10.71 -0.55
C LEU A 71 14.04 -9.46 -1.35
N GLY A 72 12.86 -9.43 -1.99
CA GLY A 72 12.37 -8.26 -2.71
C GLY A 72 12.30 -7.04 -1.81
N PHE A 73 11.76 -7.17 -0.60
CA PHE A 73 11.70 -6.08 0.38
C PHE A 73 13.09 -5.54 0.75
N ALA A 74 14.04 -6.43 1.06
CA ALA A 74 15.41 -6.03 1.41
C ALA A 74 16.14 -5.34 0.24
N LEU A 75 15.92 -5.82 -1.00
CA LEU A 75 16.46 -5.21 -2.22
C LEU A 75 15.87 -3.82 -2.46
N GLY A 76 14.58 -3.66 -2.25
CA GLY A 76 13.92 -2.36 -2.33
C GLY A 76 14.43 -1.35 -1.32
N MET A 77 14.73 -1.79 -0.09
CA MET A 77 15.37 -0.94 0.93
C MET A 77 16.81 -0.54 0.54
N ALA A 78 17.49 -1.36 -0.26
CA ALA A 78 18.82 -1.07 -0.82
C ALA A 78 18.75 -0.33 -2.16
N ASP A 79 17.58 0.13 -2.62
CA ASP A 79 17.32 0.81 -3.89
C ASP A 79 17.66 -0.02 -5.16
N ASP A 80 17.74 -1.36 -5.03
CA ASP A 80 17.82 -2.26 -6.20
C ASP A 80 16.43 -2.60 -6.73
N ARG A 81 15.83 -1.66 -7.43
CA ARG A 81 14.46 -1.70 -7.95
C ARG A 81 14.19 -2.84 -8.92
N THR A 82 15.18 -3.14 -9.76
CA THR A 82 15.03 -4.19 -10.76
C THR A 82 14.94 -5.57 -10.12
N SER A 83 15.79 -5.83 -9.15
CA SER A 83 15.79 -7.08 -8.42
C SER A 83 14.59 -7.17 -7.48
N GLU A 84 14.21 -6.08 -6.80
CA GLU A 84 13.00 -5.96 -5.98
C GLU A 84 11.77 -6.43 -6.76
N LEU A 85 11.51 -5.81 -7.91
CA LEU A 85 10.35 -6.13 -8.74
C LEU A 85 10.32 -7.60 -9.15
N ARG A 86 11.47 -8.13 -9.57
CA ARG A 86 11.60 -9.54 -9.96
C ARG A 86 11.27 -10.50 -8.82
N GLU A 87 11.76 -10.23 -7.62
CA GLU A 87 11.55 -11.08 -6.47
C GLU A 87 10.09 -11.04 -5.98
N TYR A 88 9.42 -9.88 -6.02
CA TYR A 88 7.98 -9.80 -5.73
C TYR A 88 7.14 -10.55 -6.77
N GLN A 89 7.46 -10.41 -8.05
CA GLN A 89 6.79 -11.17 -9.11
C GLN A 89 6.98 -12.68 -8.93
N GLN A 90 8.18 -13.11 -8.51
CA GLN A 90 8.44 -14.51 -8.24
C GLN A 90 7.63 -15.01 -7.03
N ALA A 91 7.51 -14.22 -5.98
CA ALA A 91 6.67 -14.55 -4.83
C ALA A 91 5.19 -14.72 -5.23
N GLU A 92 4.70 -13.84 -6.11
CA GLU A 92 3.36 -13.94 -6.67
C GLU A 92 3.18 -15.22 -7.52
N VAL A 93 4.12 -15.53 -8.41
CA VAL A 93 4.10 -16.74 -9.26
C VAL A 93 4.10 -18.01 -8.40
N LEU A 94 4.83 -18.01 -7.30
CA LEU A 94 4.87 -19.11 -6.34
C LEU A 94 3.61 -19.21 -5.44
N GLY A 95 2.65 -18.31 -5.64
CA GLY A 95 1.32 -18.40 -5.03
C GLY A 95 1.15 -17.62 -3.75
N LEU A 96 2.10 -16.76 -3.35
CA LEU A 96 1.87 -15.85 -2.23
C LEU A 96 0.73 -14.89 -2.58
N ARG A 97 -0.27 -14.79 -1.71
CA ARG A 97 -1.45 -13.92 -1.86
C ARG A 97 -1.68 -13.20 -0.55
N SER A 98 -1.01 -12.06 -0.39
CA SER A 98 -1.16 -11.21 0.78
C SER A 98 -1.27 -9.75 0.35
N TRP A 99 -1.97 -8.93 1.14
CA TRP A 99 -2.18 -7.51 0.82
C TRP A 99 -0.85 -6.75 0.76
N ASP A 100 0.08 -7.07 1.64
CA ASP A 100 1.39 -6.44 1.74
C ASP A 100 2.31 -6.78 0.54
N LEU A 101 2.27 -8.03 0.03
CA LEU A 101 2.94 -8.36 -1.23
C LEU A 101 2.41 -7.48 -2.36
N PHE A 102 1.09 -7.44 -2.54
CA PHE A 102 0.50 -6.69 -3.64
C PHE A 102 0.64 -5.18 -3.49
N LEU A 103 0.68 -4.66 -2.26
CA LEU A 103 1.01 -3.26 -2.00
C LEU A 103 2.45 -2.96 -2.44
N ASN A 104 3.42 -3.74 -1.99
CA ASN A 104 4.83 -3.54 -2.32
C ASN A 104 5.12 -3.75 -3.82
N LEU A 105 4.51 -4.77 -4.43
CA LEU A 105 4.59 -5.01 -5.88
C LEU A 105 4.03 -3.82 -6.67
N GLY A 106 2.85 -3.32 -6.27
CA GLY A 106 2.24 -2.16 -6.90
C GLY A 106 3.07 -0.89 -6.77
N LEU A 107 3.71 -0.67 -5.61
CA LEU A 107 4.65 0.43 -5.41
C LEU A 107 5.89 0.30 -6.32
N ALA A 108 6.50 -0.87 -6.38
CA ALA A 108 7.66 -1.12 -7.24
C ALA A 108 7.30 -0.92 -8.74
N GLN A 109 6.11 -1.34 -9.17
CA GLN A 109 5.59 -1.11 -10.53
C GLN A 109 5.34 0.38 -10.81
N LEU A 110 4.73 1.10 -9.85
CA LEU A 110 4.51 2.54 -9.95
C LEU A 110 5.82 3.31 -10.14
N GLU A 111 6.85 2.93 -9.42
CA GLU A 111 8.17 3.52 -9.50
C GLU A 111 8.88 3.21 -10.81
N ASN A 112 8.61 2.03 -11.37
CA ASN A 112 9.07 1.66 -12.70
C ASN A 112 8.26 2.33 -13.83
N GLY A 113 7.22 3.10 -13.47
CA GLY A 113 6.35 3.82 -14.42
C GLY A 113 5.26 2.95 -15.06
N ASP A 114 5.10 1.69 -14.63
CA ASP A 114 4.05 0.80 -15.12
C ASP A 114 2.76 1.02 -14.34
N LEU A 115 2.03 2.07 -14.73
CA LEU A 115 0.79 2.47 -14.06
C LEU A 115 -0.33 1.42 -14.18
N ASP A 116 -0.35 0.64 -15.27
CA ASP A 116 -1.38 -0.39 -15.45
C ASP A 116 -1.13 -1.56 -14.50
N ALA A 117 0.07 -2.11 -14.49
CA ALA A 117 0.43 -3.17 -13.56
C ALA A 117 0.29 -2.72 -12.08
N ALA A 118 0.73 -1.50 -11.76
CA ALA A 118 0.57 -0.91 -10.43
C ALA A 118 -0.90 -0.83 -10.00
N THR A 119 -1.79 -0.43 -10.94
CA THR A 119 -3.23 -0.40 -10.66
C THR A 119 -3.77 -1.78 -10.30
N ASP A 120 -3.40 -2.81 -11.08
CA ASP A 120 -3.89 -4.17 -10.85
C ASP A 120 -3.38 -4.73 -9.53
N SER A 121 -2.09 -4.56 -9.23
CA SER A 121 -1.51 -5.00 -7.97
C SER A 121 -2.15 -4.28 -6.77
N LEU A 122 -2.30 -2.96 -6.81
CA LEU A 122 -2.89 -2.20 -5.71
C LEU A 122 -4.39 -2.49 -5.51
N ARG A 123 -5.12 -2.82 -6.58
CA ARG A 123 -6.49 -3.33 -6.44
C ARG A 123 -6.53 -4.67 -5.71
N HIS A 124 -5.58 -5.57 -5.99
CA HIS A 124 -5.46 -6.82 -5.23
C HIS A 124 -5.10 -6.55 -3.76
N ALA A 125 -4.21 -5.57 -3.49
CA ALA A 125 -3.90 -5.18 -2.12
C ALA A 125 -5.15 -4.71 -1.35
N VAL A 126 -5.98 -3.85 -1.96
CA VAL A 126 -7.25 -3.39 -1.37
C VAL A 126 -8.22 -4.56 -1.16
N LEU A 127 -8.37 -5.47 -2.13
CA LEU A 127 -9.28 -6.62 -2.01
C LEU A 127 -8.87 -7.60 -0.92
N LEU A 128 -7.58 -7.75 -0.64
CA LEU A 128 -7.06 -8.67 0.38
C LEU A 128 -6.95 -8.04 1.76
N GLY A 129 -6.95 -6.70 1.84
CA GLY A 129 -6.83 -5.94 3.06
C GLY A 129 -7.65 -4.66 2.99
N GLU A 130 -8.99 -4.79 3.05
CA GLU A 130 -9.94 -3.67 2.94
C GLU A 130 -9.83 -2.65 4.09
N ASP A 131 -9.19 -3.01 5.19
CA ASP A 131 -9.00 -2.18 6.38
C ASP A 131 -7.62 -1.48 6.41
N HIS A 132 -6.82 -1.61 5.36
CA HIS A 132 -5.51 -0.97 5.27
C HIS A 132 -5.59 0.36 4.49
N SER A 133 -5.54 1.47 5.22
CA SER A 133 -5.60 2.83 4.66
C SER A 133 -4.52 3.08 3.61
N GLU A 134 -3.35 2.46 3.77
CA GLU A 134 -2.20 2.57 2.87
C GLU A 134 -2.49 2.01 1.48
N SER A 135 -3.21 0.89 1.40
CA SER A 135 -3.59 0.28 0.11
C SER A 135 -4.51 1.22 -0.68
N HIS A 136 -5.52 1.79 -0.02
CA HIS A 136 -6.43 2.77 -0.61
C HIS A 136 -5.70 4.06 -1.03
N PHE A 137 -4.80 4.56 -0.18
CA PHE A 137 -4.01 5.77 -0.48
C PHE A 137 -3.17 5.57 -1.75
N ASN A 138 -2.43 4.46 -1.85
CA ASN A 138 -1.56 4.20 -2.99
C ASN A 138 -2.36 3.92 -4.28
N LEU A 139 -3.51 3.26 -4.18
CA LEU A 139 -4.41 3.08 -5.32
C LEU A 139 -4.98 4.43 -5.79
N ALA A 140 -5.35 5.33 -4.87
CA ALA A 140 -5.77 6.68 -5.20
C ALA A 140 -4.67 7.46 -5.92
N LEU A 141 -3.41 7.35 -5.47
CA LEU A 141 -2.26 7.99 -6.10
C LEU A 141 -2.07 7.52 -7.55
N VAL A 142 -2.17 6.21 -7.80
CA VAL A 142 -2.05 5.67 -9.16
C VAL A 142 -3.22 6.12 -10.03
N TYR A 143 -4.44 6.12 -9.53
CA TYR A 143 -5.60 6.62 -10.27
C TYR A 143 -5.45 8.12 -10.62
N GLN A 144 -4.98 8.93 -9.67
CA GLN A 144 -4.70 10.36 -9.92
C GLN A 144 -3.65 10.52 -11.03
N ARG A 145 -2.52 9.79 -11.00
CA ARG A 145 -1.49 9.83 -12.05
C ARG A 145 -2.02 9.39 -13.42
N ARG A 146 -3.02 8.53 -13.46
CA ARG A 146 -3.73 8.12 -14.69
C ARG A 146 -4.81 9.11 -15.14
N GLY A 147 -5.07 10.17 -14.40
CA GLY A 147 -6.16 11.12 -14.64
C GLY A 147 -7.56 10.55 -14.36
N MET A 148 -7.66 9.41 -13.66
CA MET A 148 -8.92 8.77 -13.25
C MET A 148 -9.41 9.41 -11.93
N LEU A 149 -9.71 10.71 -11.96
CA LEU A 149 -9.90 11.52 -10.76
C LEU A 149 -11.07 11.05 -9.89
N ALA A 150 -12.18 10.62 -10.48
CA ALA A 150 -13.33 10.11 -9.73
C ALA A 150 -13.01 8.82 -8.96
N ASP A 151 -12.20 7.92 -9.54
CA ASP A 151 -11.73 6.72 -8.88
C ASP A 151 -10.71 7.08 -7.78
N ALA A 152 -9.79 8.00 -8.07
CA ALA A 152 -8.84 8.52 -7.10
C ALA A 152 -9.54 9.13 -5.88
N GLN A 153 -10.58 9.95 -6.11
CA GLN A 153 -11.37 10.56 -5.03
C GLN A 153 -12.05 9.50 -4.16
N ARG A 154 -12.60 8.45 -4.77
CA ARG A 154 -13.25 7.37 -4.01
C ARG A 154 -12.25 6.66 -3.09
N GLU A 155 -11.10 6.28 -3.62
CA GLU A 155 -10.10 5.55 -2.86
C GLU A 155 -9.45 6.43 -1.78
N ILE A 156 -9.18 7.70 -2.04
CA ILE A 156 -8.59 8.59 -1.03
C ILE A 156 -9.57 8.87 0.12
N LEU A 157 -10.88 8.95 -0.16
CA LEU A 157 -11.88 9.08 0.89
C LEU A 157 -12.00 7.80 1.73
N ALA A 158 -11.86 6.61 1.11
CA ALA A 158 -11.77 5.35 1.84
C ALA A 158 -10.54 5.31 2.76
N SER A 159 -9.37 5.71 2.25
CA SER A 159 -8.16 5.84 3.07
C SER A 159 -8.36 6.76 4.27
N LEU A 160 -8.96 7.94 4.07
CA LEU A 160 -9.23 8.92 5.13
C LEU A 160 -10.31 8.46 6.11
N LEU A 161 -11.23 7.61 5.70
CA LEU A 161 -12.21 6.99 6.61
C LEU A 161 -11.51 6.04 7.59
N LEU A 162 -10.52 5.28 7.10
CA LEU A 162 -9.72 4.35 7.92
C LEU A 162 -8.68 5.08 8.76
N ASN A 163 -8.04 6.11 8.22
CA ASN A 163 -7.03 6.93 8.91
C ASN A 163 -7.25 8.43 8.67
N PRO A 164 -8.13 9.10 9.44
CA PRO A 164 -8.44 10.52 9.25
C PRO A 164 -7.27 11.46 9.51
N GLY A 165 -6.29 11.02 10.28
CA GLY A 165 -5.13 11.83 10.69
C GLY A 165 -3.98 11.88 9.68
N GLN A 166 -4.09 11.22 8.54
CA GLN A 166 -2.99 11.10 7.56
C GLN A 166 -2.85 12.38 6.72
N PRO A 167 -1.76 13.19 6.91
CA PRO A 167 -1.61 14.45 6.19
C PRO A 167 -1.46 14.27 4.68
N ASP A 168 -0.72 13.22 4.25
CA ASP A 168 -0.48 12.93 2.84
C ASP A 168 -1.78 12.61 2.09
N ALA A 169 -2.69 11.88 2.72
CA ALA A 169 -3.99 11.57 2.14
C ALA A 169 -4.88 12.82 2.00
N ARG A 170 -4.90 13.69 3.00
CA ARG A 170 -5.60 14.98 2.90
C ARG A 170 -5.00 15.88 1.84
N ASN A 171 -3.68 15.90 1.72
CA ASN A 171 -3.00 16.66 0.67
C ASN A 171 -3.35 16.13 -0.71
N LEU A 172 -3.32 14.81 -0.91
CA LEU A 172 -3.71 14.19 -2.18
C LEU A 172 -5.18 14.48 -2.52
N LEU A 173 -6.09 14.47 -1.54
CA LEU A 173 -7.48 14.87 -1.77
C LEU A 173 -7.58 16.31 -2.27
N GLY A 174 -6.80 17.23 -1.70
CA GLY A 174 -6.72 18.61 -2.18
C GLY A 174 -6.19 18.70 -3.62
N VAL A 175 -5.18 17.90 -3.98
CA VAL A 175 -4.66 17.81 -5.35
C VAL A 175 -5.74 17.31 -6.30
N ILE A 176 -6.46 16.25 -5.96
CA ILE A 176 -7.56 15.71 -6.78
C ILE A 176 -8.62 16.79 -7.02
N TYR A 177 -9.08 17.52 -5.98
CA TYR A 177 -10.02 18.61 -6.15
C TYR A 177 -9.50 19.72 -7.07
N ALA A 178 -8.22 20.08 -6.97
CA ALA A 178 -7.62 21.09 -7.84
C ALA A 178 -7.59 20.64 -9.31
N GLU A 179 -7.29 19.38 -9.56
CA GLU A 179 -7.28 18.78 -10.90
C GLU A 179 -8.71 18.63 -11.49
N GLU A 180 -9.72 18.44 -10.65
CA GLU A 180 -11.15 18.48 -11.03
C GLU A 180 -11.66 19.92 -11.29
N GLY A 181 -10.83 20.94 -11.02
CA GLY A 181 -11.21 22.35 -11.15
C GLY A 181 -11.98 22.89 -9.94
N GLU A 182 -12.11 22.12 -8.86
CA GLU A 182 -12.81 22.48 -7.63
C GLU A 182 -11.89 23.27 -6.67
N SER A 183 -11.39 24.42 -7.13
CA SER A 183 -10.37 25.22 -6.45
C SER A 183 -10.75 25.62 -5.03
N ASP A 184 -12.04 25.88 -4.76
CA ASP A 184 -12.51 26.24 -3.41
C ASP A 184 -12.37 25.07 -2.45
N ARG A 185 -12.74 23.86 -2.87
CA ARG A 185 -12.60 22.63 -2.06
C ARG A 185 -11.14 22.30 -1.82
N ALA A 186 -10.29 22.38 -2.85
CA ALA A 186 -8.85 22.21 -2.72
C ALA A 186 -8.26 23.18 -1.69
N SER A 187 -8.54 24.46 -1.84
CA SER A 187 -8.10 25.52 -0.93
C SER A 187 -8.55 25.29 0.51
N GLN A 188 -9.81 24.89 0.71
CA GLN A 188 -10.35 24.59 2.03
C GLN A 188 -9.60 23.40 2.65
N THR A 189 -9.45 22.29 1.91
CA THR A 189 -8.77 21.08 2.37
C THR A 189 -7.35 21.37 2.83
N TRP A 190 -6.58 22.13 2.04
CA TRP A 190 -5.19 22.47 2.42
C TRP A 190 -5.12 23.48 3.55
N ARG A 191 -6.05 24.47 3.66
CA ARG A 191 -6.08 25.40 4.81
C ARG A 191 -6.37 24.67 6.13
N GLU A 192 -7.28 23.71 6.10
CA GLU A 192 -7.59 22.89 7.27
C GLU A 192 -6.37 22.04 7.66
N LEU A 193 -5.71 21.42 6.68
CA LEU A 193 -4.49 20.65 6.92
C LEU A 193 -3.37 21.51 7.51
N VAL A 194 -3.08 22.69 6.94
CA VAL A 194 -2.04 23.61 7.45
C VAL A 194 -2.39 24.15 8.84
N ARG A 195 -3.67 24.33 9.16
CA ARG A 195 -4.08 24.73 10.51
C ARG A 195 -3.79 23.66 11.55
N GLU A 196 -3.95 22.36 11.19
CA GLU A 196 -3.70 21.23 12.08
C GLU A 196 -2.22 20.82 12.13
N VAL A 197 -1.54 20.91 10.98
CA VAL A 197 -0.13 20.55 10.80
C VAL A 197 0.60 21.70 10.10
N PRO A 198 0.96 22.77 10.83
CA PRO A 198 1.52 24.00 10.26
C PRO A 198 2.81 23.81 9.48
N GLU A 199 3.62 22.83 9.86
CA GLU A 199 4.89 22.47 9.24
C GLU A 199 4.75 21.61 7.97
N TYR A 200 3.54 21.17 7.60
CA TYR A 200 3.34 20.32 6.43
C TYR A 200 3.50 21.12 5.14
N GLU A 201 4.73 21.14 4.63
CA GLU A 201 5.16 21.97 3.50
C GLU A 201 4.41 21.71 2.19
N PRO A 202 4.04 20.45 1.81
CA PRO A 202 3.33 20.22 0.56
C PRO A 202 1.99 20.99 0.47
N ALA A 203 1.20 21.02 1.53
CA ALA A 203 -0.08 21.75 1.50
C ALA A 203 0.12 23.26 1.45
N ARG A 204 1.15 23.79 2.12
CA ARG A 204 1.52 25.21 2.05
C ARG A 204 1.92 25.61 0.64
N ALA A 205 2.74 24.79 -0.02
CA ALA A 205 3.17 25.03 -1.39
C ALA A 205 1.97 24.99 -2.36
N ASN A 206 1.07 24.03 -2.21
CA ASN A 206 -0.15 23.94 -3.03
C ASN A 206 -1.06 25.13 -2.86
N LEU A 207 -1.26 25.63 -1.64
CA LEU A 207 -2.03 26.86 -1.39
C LEU A 207 -1.41 28.08 -2.07
N ALA A 208 -0.07 28.22 -2.02
CA ALA A 208 0.63 29.32 -2.67
C ALA A 208 0.48 29.27 -4.21
N ILE A 209 0.59 28.07 -4.80
CA ILE A 209 0.39 27.85 -6.23
C ILE A 209 -1.03 28.21 -6.67
N LEU A 210 -2.03 27.71 -5.94
CA LEU A 210 -3.43 27.97 -6.24
C LEU A 210 -3.78 29.46 -6.11
N GLY A 211 -3.25 30.14 -5.09
CA GLY A 211 -3.42 31.57 -4.89
C GLY A 211 -2.84 32.39 -6.04
N ASN A 212 -1.66 32.04 -6.52
CA ASN A 212 -1.01 32.71 -7.66
C ASN A 212 -1.82 32.50 -8.97
N GLN A 213 -2.35 31.30 -9.21
CA GLN A 213 -3.18 31.02 -10.39
C GLN A 213 -4.47 31.86 -10.38
N SER A 214 -5.11 32.01 -9.24
CA SER A 214 -6.30 32.83 -9.08
C SER A 214 -6.00 34.32 -9.32
N ALA A 215 -4.87 34.83 -8.83
CA ALA A 215 -4.44 36.20 -9.05
C ALA A 215 -4.17 36.50 -10.55
N VAL A 216 -3.51 35.56 -11.25
CA VAL A 216 -3.29 35.68 -12.71
C VAL A 216 -4.60 35.67 -13.48
N ALA A 217 -5.54 34.77 -13.13
CA ALA A 217 -6.85 34.69 -13.77
C ALA A 217 -7.67 36.00 -13.60
N ASN A 218 -7.47 36.70 -12.47
CA ASN A 218 -8.13 37.97 -12.17
C ASN A 218 -7.41 39.21 -12.75
N GLY A 219 -6.30 39.03 -13.52
CA GLY A 219 -5.55 40.12 -14.13
C GLY A 219 -4.61 40.87 -13.15
N GLU A 220 -4.37 40.32 -11.97
CA GLU A 220 -3.41 40.83 -11.01
C GLU A 220 -2.00 40.37 -11.43
N THR A 221 -0.99 41.25 -11.31
CA THR A 221 0.40 40.91 -11.64
C THR A 221 0.93 39.92 -10.61
N ALA A 222 0.90 38.63 -10.94
CA ALA A 222 1.45 37.59 -10.10
C ALA A 222 2.99 37.70 -10.09
N ALA A 223 3.57 37.74 -8.91
CA ALA A 223 5.00 37.59 -8.70
C ALA A 223 5.39 36.13 -8.96
N VAL A 224 5.83 35.80 -10.18
CA VAL A 224 6.28 34.49 -10.65
C VAL A 224 5.15 33.59 -11.18
N ALA A 225 5.01 33.55 -12.50
CA ALA A 225 4.21 32.54 -13.19
C ALA A 225 4.88 31.16 -13.05
N LEU A 226 4.32 30.30 -12.18
CA LEU A 226 4.70 28.90 -12.14
C LEU A 226 3.98 28.15 -13.29
N PRO A 227 4.63 27.21 -13.98
CA PRO A 227 3.98 26.45 -15.05
C PRO A 227 2.79 25.65 -14.54
N PRO A 228 1.75 25.40 -15.36
CA PRO A 228 0.58 24.59 -14.95
C PRO A 228 0.90 23.21 -14.39
N THR A 229 2.06 22.66 -14.76
CA THR A 229 2.61 21.40 -14.25
C THR A 229 3.20 21.49 -12.84
N ALA A 230 3.31 22.68 -12.25
CA ALA A 230 3.86 22.86 -10.90
C ALA A 230 2.90 22.43 -9.78
N VAL A 231 1.60 22.23 -10.09
CA VAL A 231 0.59 21.79 -9.11
C VAL A 231 0.88 20.41 -8.55
N VAL A 232 1.65 19.58 -9.25
CA VAL A 232 1.85 18.15 -8.92
C VAL A 232 3.10 17.89 -8.06
N LYS A 233 3.90 18.89 -7.73
CA LYS A 233 5.16 18.69 -6.98
C LYS A 233 4.97 18.52 -5.46
N ALA A 234 3.77 18.40 -5.01
CA ALA A 234 3.43 18.49 -3.60
C ALA A 234 3.05 17.19 -2.91
N ILE A 235 3.23 16.07 -3.52
CA ILE A 235 3.42 14.82 -2.80
C ILE A 235 4.91 14.77 -2.54
N GLY A 236 5.34 14.77 -1.26
CA GLY A 236 6.74 14.83 -0.86
C GLY A 236 7.64 13.92 -1.70
N ASP A 237 8.93 14.18 -1.68
CA ASP A 237 9.88 13.46 -2.52
C ASP A 237 9.50 11.99 -2.61
N GLU A 238 9.39 11.42 -3.81
CA GLU A 238 8.91 10.03 -4.02
C GLU A 238 9.64 9.02 -3.13
N GLN A 239 10.90 9.33 -2.81
CA GLN A 239 11.71 8.58 -1.86
C GLN A 239 11.19 8.65 -0.41
N GLU A 240 10.67 9.79 0.02
CA GLU A 240 10.12 9.97 1.37
C GLU A 240 8.78 9.27 1.54
N LEU A 241 7.94 9.26 0.50
CA LEU A 241 6.69 8.49 0.46
C LEU A 241 6.95 6.98 0.53
N ARG A 242 7.99 6.49 -0.15
CA ARG A 242 8.43 5.10 -0.08
C ARG A 242 8.85 4.70 1.32
N LEU A 243 9.73 5.50 1.92
CA LEU A 243 10.23 5.25 3.28
C LEU A 243 9.07 5.27 4.28
N ARG A 244 8.14 6.20 4.16
CA ARG A 244 6.98 6.29 5.05
C ARG A 244 6.03 5.10 4.88
N SER A 245 5.68 4.70 3.65
CA SER A 245 4.83 3.53 3.41
C SER A 245 5.49 2.24 3.89
N ARG A 246 6.81 2.10 3.70
CA ARG A 246 7.57 0.94 4.17
C ARG A 246 7.80 0.94 5.68
N LEU A 247 8.05 2.10 6.30
CA LEU A 247 8.21 2.23 7.75
C LEU A 247 6.92 1.96 8.53
N VAL A 248 5.76 2.30 7.97
CA VAL A 248 4.46 1.96 8.57
C VAL A 248 4.26 0.44 8.58
N GLN A 249 4.71 -0.27 7.55
CA GLN A 249 4.69 -1.74 7.49
C GLN A 249 5.68 -2.40 8.46
N MET A 250 6.73 -1.69 8.88
CA MET A 250 7.74 -2.16 9.83
C MET A 250 7.28 -2.12 11.29
N ASN A 251 6.07 -1.64 11.60
CA ASN A 251 5.57 -1.68 12.97
C ASN A 251 5.16 -3.12 13.33
N PRO A 252 5.95 -3.87 14.11
CA PRO A 252 5.68 -5.28 14.42
C PRO A 252 4.36 -5.51 15.16
N SER A 253 3.72 -4.45 15.66
CA SER A 253 2.40 -4.51 16.27
C SER A 253 1.25 -4.64 15.25
N SER A 254 1.50 -4.41 13.97
CA SER A 254 0.48 -4.56 12.91
C SER A 254 0.51 -5.93 12.24
N VAL A 255 1.53 -6.73 12.45
CA VAL A 255 1.59 -8.11 11.96
C VAL A 255 0.86 -9.02 12.94
N GLN A 256 -0.45 -8.97 12.93
CA GLN A 256 -1.25 -10.05 13.50
C GLN A 256 -1.18 -11.24 12.55
N PHE A 257 -0.35 -12.22 12.91
CA PHE A 257 -0.44 -13.55 12.33
C PHE A 257 -1.81 -14.12 12.69
N ASN A 258 -2.81 -13.97 11.81
CA ASN A 258 -4.02 -14.77 11.86
C ASN A 258 -3.68 -16.19 11.41
N GLY A 259 -3.01 -16.92 12.28
CA GLY A 259 -2.93 -18.35 12.23
C GLY A 259 -4.30 -18.90 12.63
N ARG A 260 -5.10 -19.32 11.65
CA ARG A 260 -6.14 -20.33 11.78
C ARG A 260 -6.17 -21.17 10.52
#